data_5ec8c3737b1bf3dc71a8e2df68faeed9
#
_entry.id   5ec8c3737b1bf3dc71a8e2df68faeed9
#
_cell.length_a   1.000
_cell.length_b   1.000
_cell.length_c   1.000
_cell.angle_alpha   90.00
_cell.angle_beta   90.00
_cell.angle_gamma   90.00
#
_symmetry.space_group_name_H-M   'P 1'
#
loop_
_entity.id
_entity.type
_entity.pdbx_description
1 polymer ?
#
loop_
_entity_poly.entity_id
_entity_poly.type
_entity_poly.pdbx_seq_one_letter_code
_entity_poly.pdbx_strand_id
1 'polypeptide(L)'
;MEWLTVVAIVIGVVLAIFLKGAFDEKSKKKRLKWLIHDRYGKTPDRDYGDEELSSIPGYFSAHQKKGQIDDITWNDLGMDQLYFRMNHTYSSAGQEYLYYMLRTPEMREREMETEMLFSTEKELLSSTENEMLSSKGNGTGSSGKTGGRISMEEKIAYFSENEKEREELQYAFMQLGRSGKYSVYDYLEYLDKLGESSSLTAIVIDLLFIPAILTMIASPPFGMLFLFTLISINIYSYMKKKQEIEPYLTSFAYVRRILDFSKQLVSMDIPVLKEEWKRLKELEGRFGKFRYSAMLGMRGSSMAGDPLSILLDYVNMLLHLDIICFNSMLREVKKHMTDIDRMITITGRAECYIAISSYRASLHQGWCVPCFETNGRMGACGHLELKGLYHPLLEDAVKNDICVEQGVLLTGSNASGKSTFLKAVAVNALLAQTINTCAADFYQGDRYQIMTSMALRDDLEG
;
A
#
# COMPACT_ATOMS: atom_id res chain seq x y z
N MET A 1 33.56 21.46 -43.33
CA MET A 1 33.63 22.14 -42.01
C MET A 1 32.26 22.48 -41.46
N GLU A 2 31.31 22.97 -42.25
CA GLU A 2 29.95 23.34 -41.78
C GLU A 2 29.13 22.22 -41.13
N TRP A 3 29.28 21.00 -41.60
CA TRP A 3 28.59 19.84 -41.02
C TRP A 3 29.06 19.50 -39.59
N LEU A 4 30.34 19.64 -39.32
CA LEU A 4 30.92 19.40 -37.99
C LEU A 4 30.45 20.45 -36.97
N THR A 5 30.27 21.71 -37.41
CA THR A 5 29.73 22.77 -36.55
C THR A 5 28.26 22.57 -36.22
N VAL A 6 27.45 22.12 -37.18
CA VAL A 6 26.03 21.78 -36.96
C VAL A 6 25.91 20.63 -35.97
N VAL A 7 26.68 19.54 -36.16
CA VAL A 7 26.70 18.41 -35.26
C VAL A 7 27.13 18.80 -33.83
N ALA A 8 28.16 19.66 -33.70
CA ALA A 8 28.61 20.14 -32.40
C ALA A 8 27.53 21.00 -31.70
N ILE A 9 26.80 21.85 -32.45
CA ILE A 9 25.68 22.62 -31.88
C ILE A 9 24.57 21.73 -31.43
N VAL A 10 24.16 20.71 -32.22
CA VAL A 10 23.11 19.73 -31.83
C VAL A 10 23.52 18.98 -30.59
N ILE A 11 24.76 18.46 -30.50
CA ILE A 11 25.27 17.80 -29.32
C ILE A 11 25.26 18.74 -28.11
N GLY A 12 25.68 19.99 -28.29
CA GLY A 12 25.66 21.01 -27.23
C GLY A 12 24.23 21.28 -26.69
N VAL A 13 23.26 21.38 -27.58
CA VAL A 13 21.85 21.58 -27.23
C VAL A 13 21.30 20.33 -26.48
N VAL A 14 21.55 19.13 -26.98
CA VAL A 14 21.14 17.88 -26.33
C VAL A 14 21.77 17.73 -24.93
N LEU A 15 23.04 18.06 -24.81
CA LEU A 15 23.76 18.05 -23.53
C LEU A 15 23.18 19.10 -22.56
N ALA A 16 22.89 20.31 -23.04
CA ALA A 16 22.27 21.34 -22.21
C ALA A 16 20.88 20.98 -21.73
N ILE A 17 20.04 20.33 -22.57
CA ILE A 17 18.72 19.82 -22.20
C ILE A 17 18.88 18.73 -21.13
N PHE A 18 19.82 17.81 -21.31
CA PHE A 18 20.08 16.72 -20.35
C PHE A 18 20.57 17.27 -19.00
N LEU A 19 21.51 18.20 -19.01
CA LEU A 19 22.04 18.85 -17.80
C LEU A 19 20.94 19.64 -17.07
N LYS A 20 20.10 20.37 -17.81
CA LYS A 20 18.94 21.08 -17.24
C LYS A 20 17.97 20.09 -16.60
N GLY A 21 17.61 18.99 -17.27
CA GLY A 21 16.75 17.96 -16.72
C GLY A 21 17.30 17.35 -15.41
N ALA A 22 18.59 17.03 -15.39
CA ALA A 22 19.26 16.52 -14.20
C ALA A 22 19.30 17.54 -13.04
N PHE A 23 19.48 18.83 -13.36
CA PHE A 23 19.45 19.91 -12.37
C PHE A 23 18.04 20.14 -11.81
N ASP A 24 17.03 20.13 -12.67
CA ASP A 24 15.62 20.29 -12.28
C ASP A 24 15.16 19.12 -11.39
N GLU A 25 15.56 17.89 -11.72
CA GLU A 25 15.29 16.70 -10.92
C GLU A 25 15.95 16.78 -9.53
N LYS A 26 17.21 17.19 -9.47
CA LYS A 26 17.94 17.40 -8.21
C LYS A 26 17.30 18.48 -7.34
N SER A 27 16.88 19.60 -7.94
CA SER A 27 16.15 20.67 -7.27
C SER A 27 14.80 20.21 -6.74
N LYS A 28 14.03 19.48 -7.55
CA LYS A 28 12.76 18.89 -7.16
C LYS A 28 12.92 17.92 -5.97
N LYS A 29 13.92 17.04 -6.01
CA LYS A 29 14.24 16.13 -4.90
C LYS A 29 14.57 16.89 -3.62
N LYS A 30 15.38 17.94 -3.71
CA LYS A 30 15.73 18.77 -2.54
C LYS A 30 14.51 19.45 -1.93
N ARG A 31 13.63 20.01 -2.78
CA ARG A 31 12.38 20.65 -2.34
C ARG A 31 11.44 19.65 -1.66
N LEU A 32 11.29 18.44 -2.23
CA LEU A 32 10.43 17.40 -1.67
C LEU A 32 10.97 16.89 -0.31
N LYS A 33 12.28 16.70 -0.18
CA LYS A 33 12.89 16.33 1.11
C LYS A 33 12.69 17.41 2.17
N TRP A 34 12.84 18.68 1.80
CA TRP A 34 12.54 19.78 2.71
C TRP A 34 11.08 19.78 3.15
N LEU A 35 10.14 19.52 2.24
CA LEU A 35 8.72 19.44 2.56
C LEU A 35 8.41 18.28 3.53
N ILE A 36 9.04 17.13 3.34
CA ILE A 36 8.92 15.96 4.21
C ILE A 36 9.42 16.31 5.62
N HIS A 37 10.59 16.91 5.72
CA HIS A 37 11.15 17.38 6.98
C HIS A 37 10.24 18.37 7.71
N ASP A 38 9.79 19.41 6.98
CA ASP A 38 8.94 20.46 7.55
C ASP A 38 7.58 19.95 8.05
N ARG A 39 7.00 18.93 7.40
CA ARG A 39 5.69 18.37 7.78
C ARG A 39 5.71 17.37 8.93
N TYR A 40 6.87 16.86 9.29
CA TYR A 40 6.97 15.89 10.37
C TYR A 40 6.61 16.51 11.72
N GLY A 41 5.74 15.86 12.48
CA GLY A 41 5.24 16.34 13.78
C GLY A 41 4.28 17.53 13.71
N LYS A 42 3.82 17.93 12.52
CA LYS A 42 2.79 18.95 12.35
C LYS A 42 1.46 18.29 11.97
N THR A 43 0.36 18.91 12.35
CA THR A 43 -0.96 18.46 11.86
C THR A 43 -1.00 18.53 10.33
N PRO A 44 -1.40 17.46 9.62
CA PRO A 44 -1.51 17.50 8.18
C PRO A 44 -2.50 18.58 7.72
N ASP A 45 -2.02 19.50 6.90
CA ASP A 45 -2.84 20.48 6.20
C ASP A 45 -3.10 19.94 4.78
N ARG A 46 -4.24 19.26 4.63
CA ARG A 46 -4.57 18.59 3.39
C ARG A 46 -6.08 18.50 3.18
N ASP A 47 -6.50 18.92 2.00
CA ASP A 47 -7.86 18.72 1.51
C ASP A 47 -7.98 17.34 0.84
N TYR A 48 -9.08 16.66 1.12
CA TYR A 48 -9.44 15.38 0.53
C TYR A 48 -10.57 15.58 -0.46
N GLY A 49 -10.38 15.12 -1.69
CA GLY A 49 -11.48 15.08 -2.66
C GLY A 49 -12.44 13.93 -2.37
N ASP A 50 -13.71 14.05 -2.77
CA ASP A 50 -14.75 13.05 -2.54
C ASP A 50 -14.38 11.66 -3.05
N GLU A 51 -13.73 11.60 -4.21
CA GLU A 51 -13.25 10.35 -4.81
C GLU A 51 -12.16 9.69 -3.96
N GLU A 52 -11.28 10.48 -3.36
CA GLU A 52 -10.25 9.96 -2.47
C GLU A 52 -10.85 9.47 -1.15
N LEU A 53 -11.77 10.23 -0.55
CA LEU A 53 -12.47 9.80 0.68
C LEU A 53 -13.18 8.46 0.48
N SER A 54 -13.82 8.25 -0.67
CA SER A 54 -14.49 7.00 -0.99
C SER A 54 -13.53 5.82 -1.16
N SER A 55 -12.27 6.06 -1.51
CA SER A 55 -11.26 5.02 -1.72
C SER A 55 -10.56 4.56 -0.43
N ILE A 56 -10.51 5.40 0.61
CA ILE A 56 -9.80 5.12 1.87
C ILE A 56 -10.27 3.83 2.56
N PRO A 57 -11.58 3.49 2.62
CA PRO A 57 -12.03 2.26 3.24
C PRO A 57 -11.74 0.97 2.46
N GLY A 58 -11.13 1.05 1.27
CA GLY A 58 -10.94 -0.09 0.36
C GLY A 58 -10.24 -1.27 1.00
N TYR A 59 -9.09 -1.05 1.66
CA TYR A 59 -8.39 -2.10 2.38
C TYR A 59 -9.25 -2.69 3.51
N PHE A 60 -9.92 -1.86 4.30
CA PHE A 60 -10.78 -2.29 5.40
C PHE A 60 -11.94 -3.15 4.90
N SER A 61 -12.60 -2.74 3.81
CA SER A 61 -13.71 -3.48 3.19
C SER A 61 -13.29 -4.86 2.69
N ALA A 62 -12.08 -4.98 2.16
CA ALA A 62 -11.51 -6.26 1.69
C ALA A 62 -11.06 -7.18 2.84
N HIS A 63 -10.80 -6.64 4.05
CA HIS A 63 -10.23 -7.36 5.20
C HIS A 63 -11.11 -7.28 6.45
N GLN A 64 -12.42 -7.39 6.28
CA GLN A 64 -13.34 -7.38 7.42
C GLN A 64 -13.15 -8.59 8.34
N LYS A 65 -13.10 -8.32 9.66
CA LYS A 65 -12.95 -9.32 10.72
C LYS A 65 -13.87 -9.03 11.89
N LYS A 66 -14.17 -10.04 12.68
CA LYS A 66 -14.91 -9.87 13.94
C LYS A 66 -14.13 -8.99 14.92
N GLY A 67 -14.83 -8.16 15.69
CA GLY A 67 -14.24 -7.29 16.70
C GLY A 67 -13.59 -6.03 16.13
N GLN A 68 -13.80 -5.69 14.87
CA GLN A 68 -13.48 -4.38 14.30
C GLN A 68 -14.51 -3.33 14.77
N ILE A 69 -14.09 -2.07 14.78
CA ILE A 69 -14.95 -0.94 15.13
C ILE A 69 -16.00 -0.75 14.06
N ASP A 70 -17.27 -0.73 14.46
CA ASP A 70 -18.40 -0.47 13.59
C ASP A 70 -18.54 1.02 13.22
N ASP A 71 -19.44 1.33 12.28
CA ASP A 71 -19.61 2.70 11.80
C ASP A 71 -20.27 3.59 12.85
N ILE A 72 -21.11 3.04 13.73
CA ILE A 72 -21.73 3.80 14.83
C ILE A 72 -20.64 4.29 15.78
N THR A 73 -19.83 3.37 16.27
CA THR A 73 -18.72 3.68 17.18
C THR A 73 -17.71 4.64 16.54
N TRP A 74 -17.38 4.41 15.26
CA TRP A 74 -16.48 5.27 14.50
C TRP A 74 -16.99 6.72 14.43
N ASN A 75 -18.26 6.91 14.07
CA ASN A 75 -18.89 8.22 13.95
C ASN A 75 -19.08 8.89 15.32
N ASP A 76 -19.55 8.16 16.32
CA ASP A 76 -19.75 8.66 17.68
C ASP A 76 -18.46 9.23 18.29
N LEU A 77 -17.33 8.57 18.04
CA LEU A 77 -16.01 8.98 18.52
C LEU A 77 -15.36 10.08 17.67
N GLY A 78 -15.94 10.42 16.50
CA GLY A 78 -15.34 11.40 15.58
C GLY A 78 -14.02 10.94 14.98
N MET A 79 -13.91 9.64 14.68
CA MET A 79 -12.67 9.02 14.25
C MET A 79 -12.18 9.50 12.88
N ASP A 80 -13.04 10.04 12.01
CA ASP A 80 -12.61 10.63 10.75
C ASP A 80 -11.68 11.83 10.97
N GLN A 81 -12.02 12.72 11.91
CA GLN A 81 -11.19 13.88 12.25
C GLN A 81 -9.84 13.44 12.82
N LEU A 82 -9.86 12.40 13.64
CA LEU A 82 -8.64 11.83 14.21
C LEU A 82 -7.78 11.16 13.13
N TYR A 83 -8.40 10.40 12.23
CA TYR A 83 -7.73 9.81 11.08
C TYR A 83 -7.04 10.89 10.23
N PHE A 84 -7.72 11.97 9.88
CA PHE A 84 -7.13 13.06 9.10
C PHE A 84 -5.95 13.72 9.82
N ARG A 85 -6.04 13.90 11.14
CA ARG A 85 -4.93 14.42 11.94
C ARG A 85 -3.73 13.49 11.99
N MET A 86 -3.94 12.18 11.85
CA MET A 86 -2.90 11.16 11.88
C MET A 86 -2.35 10.80 10.50
N ASN A 87 -3.07 11.14 9.42
CA ASN A 87 -2.73 10.69 8.09
C ASN A 87 -1.53 11.43 7.48
N HIS A 88 -0.34 11.10 7.96
CA HIS A 88 0.95 11.54 7.43
C HIS A 88 1.46 10.66 6.28
N THR A 89 0.61 9.81 5.69
CA THR A 89 0.99 8.90 4.61
C THR A 89 1.02 9.60 3.25
N TYR A 90 1.87 9.12 2.35
CA TYR A 90 2.04 9.64 0.99
C TYR A 90 1.49 8.68 -0.07
N SER A 91 1.24 7.41 0.28
CA SER A 91 0.73 6.40 -0.63
C SER A 91 -0.70 5.96 -0.30
N SER A 92 -1.42 5.42 -1.31
CA SER A 92 -2.73 4.80 -1.09
C SER A 92 -2.64 3.60 -0.16
N ALA A 93 -1.59 2.77 -0.31
CA ALA A 93 -1.38 1.62 0.57
C ALA A 93 -1.26 2.04 2.04
N GLY A 94 -0.53 3.13 2.32
CA GLY A 94 -0.38 3.67 3.67
C GLY A 94 -1.67 4.24 4.24
N GLN A 95 -2.39 5.07 3.48
CA GLN A 95 -3.63 5.71 3.96
C GLN A 95 -4.74 4.68 4.20
N GLU A 96 -4.93 3.72 3.30
CA GLU A 96 -5.92 2.66 3.44
C GLU A 96 -5.58 1.72 4.60
N TYR A 97 -4.27 1.38 4.77
CA TYR A 97 -3.83 0.54 5.88
C TYR A 97 -3.92 1.26 7.23
N LEU A 98 -3.66 2.57 7.31
CA LEU A 98 -3.86 3.37 8.52
C LEU A 98 -5.32 3.38 8.96
N TYR A 99 -6.25 3.57 8.01
CA TYR A 99 -7.69 3.48 8.27
C TYR A 99 -8.07 2.10 8.81
N TYR A 100 -7.60 1.04 8.16
CA TYR A 100 -7.81 -0.33 8.63
C TYR A 100 -7.24 -0.57 10.03
N MET A 101 -6.03 -0.08 10.30
CA MET A 101 -5.37 -0.22 11.60
C MET A 101 -6.20 0.41 12.70
N LEU A 102 -6.70 1.63 12.51
CA LEU A 102 -7.56 2.32 13.48
C LEU A 102 -8.92 1.64 13.70
N ARG A 103 -9.43 0.95 12.70
CA ARG A 103 -10.66 0.15 12.77
C ARG A 103 -10.46 -1.24 13.36
N THR A 104 -9.22 -1.66 13.57
CA THR A 104 -8.90 -3.05 13.90
C THR A 104 -8.07 -3.12 15.19
N PRO A 105 -8.69 -2.92 16.38
CA PRO A 105 -7.99 -3.05 17.64
C PRO A 105 -7.42 -4.47 17.79
N GLU A 106 -6.20 -4.58 18.31
CA GLU A 106 -5.59 -5.86 18.64
C GLU A 106 -6.26 -6.45 19.87
N MET A 107 -6.93 -7.58 19.69
CA MET A 107 -7.50 -8.36 20.77
C MET A 107 -6.53 -9.48 21.12
N ARG A 108 -6.52 -9.92 22.40
CA ARG A 108 -5.60 -10.95 22.91
C ARG A 108 -5.59 -12.25 22.10
N GLU A 109 -6.74 -12.67 21.57
CA GLU A 109 -6.85 -13.86 20.72
C GLU A 109 -6.11 -13.74 19.38
N ARG A 110 -6.01 -12.53 18.84
CA ARG A 110 -5.31 -12.28 17.56
C ARG A 110 -3.79 -12.26 17.67
N GLU A 111 -3.25 -11.88 18.82
CA GLU A 111 -1.81 -12.04 19.07
C GLU A 111 -1.42 -13.51 18.95
N MET A 112 -2.24 -14.41 19.55
CA MET A 112 -2.00 -15.85 19.49
C MET A 112 -2.24 -16.44 18.10
N GLU A 113 -3.28 -16.03 17.36
CA GLU A 113 -3.51 -16.48 15.98
C GLU A 113 -2.44 -15.95 15.02
N THR A 114 -2.02 -14.71 15.19
CA THR A 114 -0.94 -14.13 14.39
C THR A 114 0.39 -14.81 14.68
N GLU A 115 0.69 -15.12 15.95
CA GLU A 115 1.85 -15.92 16.35
C GLU A 115 1.77 -17.34 15.82
N MET A 116 0.60 -17.97 15.86
CA MET A 116 0.38 -19.33 15.36
C MET A 116 0.53 -19.42 13.85
N LEU A 117 -0.04 -18.49 13.09
CA LEU A 117 0.13 -18.41 11.64
C LEU A 117 1.59 -18.21 11.24
N PHE A 118 2.34 -17.39 12.00
CA PHE A 118 3.77 -17.15 11.74
C PHE A 118 4.66 -18.32 12.21
N SER A 119 4.27 -19.04 13.26
CA SER A 119 4.99 -20.24 13.70
C SER A 119 4.77 -21.41 12.73
N THR A 120 3.57 -21.60 12.23
CA THR A 120 3.22 -22.63 11.25
C THR A 120 3.91 -22.38 9.90
N GLU A 121 3.99 -21.11 9.46
CA GLU A 121 4.76 -20.75 8.27
C GLU A 121 6.28 -20.97 8.47
N LYS A 122 6.79 -20.74 9.67
CA LYS A 122 8.20 -20.97 10.01
C LYS A 122 8.52 -22.46 10.07
N GLU A 123 7.62 -23.29 10.55
CA GLU A 123 7.74 -24.76 10.52
C GLU A 123 7.68 -25.31 9.08
N LEU A 124 6.79 -24.77 8.22
CA LEU A 124 6.76 -25.15 6.80
C LEU A 124 8.04 -24.76 6.06
N LEU A 125 8.58 -23.57 6.32
CA LEU A 125 9.83 -23.11 5.71
C LEU A 125 11.04 -23.87 6.25
N SER A 126 11.06 -24.20 7.55
CA SER A 126 12.14 -24.99 8.15
C SER A 126 12.10 -26.47 7.71
N SER A 127 10.93 -27.02 7.42
CA SER A 127 10.80 -28.36 6.84
C SER A 127 11.32 -28.41 5.41
N THR A 128 11.09 -27.37 4.62
CA THR A 128 11.60 -27.26 3.24
C THR A 128 13.11 -27.01 3.19
N GLU A 129 13.67 -26.23 4.13
CA GLU A 129 15.12 -26.06 4.29
C GLU A 129 15.82 -27.31 4.82
N ASN A 130 15.17 -28.08 5.73
CA ASN A 130 15.71 -29.33 6.25
C ASN A 130 15.73 -30.45 5.20
N GLU A 131 14.79 -30.49 4.27
CA GLU A 131 14.86 -31.41 3.12
C GLU A 131 16.00 -31.07 2.16
N MET A 132 16.37 -29.78 2.01
CA MET A 132 17.54 -29.37 1.22
C MET A 132 18.87 -29.51 1.96
N LEU A 133 18.90 -29.49 3.30
CA LEU A 133 20.10 -29.60 4.13
C LEU A 133 20.44 -31.02 4.57
N SER A 134 19.53 -31.99 4.46
CA SER A 134 19.82 -33.39 4.76
C SER A 134 20.80 -34.08 3.79
N SER A 135 21.28 -33.34 2.76
CA SER A 135 22.27 -33.81 1.79
C SER A 135 23.70 -33.37 2.07
N LYS A 136 24.02 -32.62 3.12
CA LYS A 136 25.40 -32.25 3.47
C LYS A 136 25.62 -32.21 4.99
N GLY A 137 26.42 -33.16 5.40
CA GLY A 137 27.17 -33.43 6.61
C GLY A 137 27.36 -32.41 7.70
N ASN A 138 27.28 -32.90 8.89
CA ASN A 138 27.89 -32.56 10.20
C ASN A 138 28.78 -31.33 10.28
N GLY A 139 28.37 -30.39 11.15
CA GLY A 139 29.21 -29.29 11.65
C GLY A 139 28.63 -28.69 12.90
N THR A 140 29.24 -28.93 13.99
CA THR A 140 29.15 -28.47 15.38
C THR A 140 28.50 -27.12 15.66
N GLY A 141 27.75 -27.14 16.76
CA GLY A 141 26.93 -26.07 17.32
C GLY A 141 27.60 -24.71 17.59
N SER A 142 26.84 -23.70 17.36
CA SER A 142 27.00 -22.37 17.97
C SER A 142 25.59 -21.91 18.39
N SER A 143 25.42 -21.72 19.70
CA SER A 143 24.24 -21.11 20.32
C SER A 143 24.07 -19.67 19.81
N GLY A 144 23.37 -19.53 18.69
CA GLY A 144 22.95 -18.22 18.16
C GLY A 144 21.71 -17.75 18.91
N LYS A 145 21.79 -16.59 19.56
CA LYS A 145 20.68 -15.84 20.14
C LYS A 145 19.49 -15.90 19.19
N THR A 146 18.39 -16.43 19.66
CA THR A 146 17.06 -16.33 19.03
C THR A 146 16.80 -14.85 18.80
N GLY A 147 16.90 -14.38 17.56
CA GLY A 147 16.60 -13.02 17.16
C GLY A 147 15.13 -12.74 17.47
N GLY A 148 14.86 -12.05 18.58
CA GLY A 148 13.52 -11.62 18.97
C GLY A 148 12.91 -10.79 17.83
N ARG A 149 11.63 -11.03 17.54
CA ARG A 149 10.87 -10.25 16.58
C ARG A 149 10.84 -8.80 17.04
N ILE A 150 11.22 -7.85 16.16
CA ILE A 150 11.17 -6.42 16.45
C ILE A 150 9.71 -6.00 16.60
N SER A 151 9.36 -5.45 17.76
CA SER A 151 8.00 -5.02 18.09
C SER A 151 7.54 -3.81 17.25
N MET A 152 6.23 -3.55 17.22
CA MET A 152 5.68 -2.34 16.60
C MET A 152 6.27 -1.07 17.24
N GLU A 153 6.40 -1.06 18.56
CA GLU A 153 6.94 0.08 19.30
C GLU A 153 8.40 0.38 18.92
N GLU A 154 9.24 -0.65 18.81
CA GLU A 154 10.63 -0.48 18.40
C GLU A 154 10.74 0.10 16.97
N LYS A 155 9.82 -0.26 16.07
CA LYS A 155 9.77 0.29 14.70
C LYS A 155 9.35 1.75 14.67
N ILE A 156 8.32 2.11 15.46
CA ILE A 156 7.86 3.50 15.58
C ILE A 156 8.97 4.36 16.21
N ALA A 157 9.58 3.90 17.32
CA ALA A 157 10.68 4.59 17.99
C ALA A 157 11.88 4.78 17.05
N TYR A 158 12.23 3.75 16.27
CA TYR A 158 13.31 3.87 15.30
C TYR A 158 13.12 5.04 14.33
N PHE A 159 11.93 5.22 13.79
CA PHE A 159 11.65 6.32 12.86
C PHE A 159 11.53 7.68 13.52
N SER A 160 11.32 7.76 14.83
CA SER A 160 11.42 9.02 15.57
C SER A 160 12.87 9.46 15.78
N GLU A 161 13.79 8.50 15.96
CA GLU A 161 15.19 8.75 16.26
C GLU A 161 16.08 8.85 15.00
N ASN A 162 15.74 8.10 13.94
CA ASN A 162 16.54 8.01 12.72
C ASN A 162 15.94 8.83 11.57
N GLU A 163 16.13 10.14 11.63
CA GLU A 163 15.56 11.11 10.70
C GLU A 163 15.93 10.84 9.24
N LYS A 164 17.19 10.52 8.96
CA LYS A 164 17.68 10.33 7.59
C LYS A 164 16.99 9.16 6.89
N GLU A 165 16.92 8.01 7.56
CA GLU A 165 16.26 6.80 7.05
C GLU A 165 14.75 7.02 6.92
N ARG A 166 14.14 7.73 7.86
CA ARG A 166 12.74 8.15 7.80
C ARG A 166 12.46 9.00 6.57
N GLU A 167 13.24 10.06 6.34
CA GLU A 167 13.05 10.95 5.18
C GLU A 167 13.28 10.24 3.85
N GLU A 168 14.25 9.35 3.77
CA GLU A 168 14.51 8.56 2.58
C GLU A 168 13.34 7.62 2.27
N LEU A 169 12.78 6.97 3.28
CA LEU A 169 11.63 6.09 3.13
C LEU A 169 10.36 6.89 2.79
N GLN A 170 10.12 8.02 3.45
CA GLN A 170 9.01 8.93 3.11
C GLN A 170 9.11 9.46 1.67
N TYR A 171 10.32 9.78 1.22
CA TYR A 171 10.55 10.20 -0.16
C TYR A 171 10.20 9.09 -1.16
N ALA A 172 10.54 7.84 -0.84
CA ALA A 172 10.16 6.69 -1.66
C ALA A 172 8.63 6.51 -1.70
N PHE A 173 7.93 6.61 -0.57
CA PHE A 173 6.47 6.57 -0.52
C PHE A 173 5.82 7.72 -1.31
N MET A 174 6.39 8.91 -1.26
CA MET A 174 5.93 10.04 -2.07
C MET A 174 6.10 9.80 -3.58
N GLN A 175 7.12 9.03 -3.99
CA GLN A 175 7.29 8.61 -5.38
C GLN A 175 6.27 7.54 -5.80
N LEU A 176 5.94 6.60 -4.90
CA LEU A 176 4.84 5.65 -5.12
C LEU A 176 3.54 6.41 -5.33
N GLY A 177 3.28 7.38 -4.45
CA GLY A 177 2.13 8.26 -4.53
C GLY A 177 0.79 7.53 -4.37
N ARG A 178 -0.29 8.22 -4.69
CA ARG A 178 -1.64 7.70 -4.56
C ARG A 178 -2.17 7.15 -5.87
N SER A 179 -3.12 6.22 -5.78
CA SER A 179 -3.77 5.60 -6.94
C SER A 179 -4.77 6.53 -7.66
N GLY A 180 -5.12 7.66 -7.03
CA GLY A 180 -6.07 8.62 -7.55
C GLY A 180 -7.52 8.29 -7.14
N LYS A 181 -8.40 8.10 -8.11
CA LYS A 181 -9.86 7.97 -7.91
C LYS A 181 -10.29 6.70 -7.19
N TYR A 182 -9.63 5.58 -7.43
CA TYR A 182 -10.03 4.25 -6.98
C TYR A 182 -9.06 3.68 -5.94
N SER A 183 -9.59 2.88 -5.01
CA SER A 183 -8.77 2.05 -4.15
C SER A 183 -7.93 1.06 -4.97
N VAL A 184 -6.83 0.62 -4.40
CA VAL A 184 -6.05 -0.49 -4.96
C VAL A 184 -6.91 -1.73 -5.14
N TYR A 185 -7.82 -1.98 -4.21
CA TYR A 185 -8.72 -3.14 -4.21
C TYR A 185 -9.77 -3.06 -5.30
N ASP A 186 -10.25 -1.86 -5.65
CA ASP A 186 -11.13 -1.67 -6.80
C ASP A 186 -10.44 -2.10 -8.10
N TYR A 187 -9.17 -1.73 -8.27
CA TYR A 187 -8.38 -2.15 -9.44
C TYR A 187 -8.17 -3.67 -9.48
N LEU A 188 -7.92 -4.30 -8.33
CA LEU A 188 -7.74 -5.74 -8.25
C LEU A 188 -9.05 -6.48 -8.50
N GLU A 189 -10.17 -6.02 -7.96
CA GLU A 189 -11.51 -6.57 -8.19
C GLU A 189 -11.92 -6.45 -9.66
N TYR A 190 -11.60 -5.31 -10.30
CA TYR A 190 -11.79 -5.12 -11.74
C TYR A 190 -11.04 -6.16 -12.57
N LEU A 191 -9.78 -6.43 -12.21
CA LEU A 191 -8.99 -7.45 -12.89
C LEU A 191 -9.49 -8.87 -12.61
N ASP A 192 -10.01 -9.13 -11.42
CA ASP A 192 -10.54 -10.46 -11.06
C ASP A 192 -11.83 -10.78 -11.80
N LYS A 193 -12.73 -9.81 -11.95
CA LYS A 193 -13.99 -9.94 -12.71
C LYS A 193 -13.81 -10.15 -14.20
N LEU A 194 -12.66 -9.78 -14.78
CA LEU A 194 -12.35 -10.03 -16.18
C LEU A 194 -12.27 -11.53 -16.46
N GLY A 195 -13.05 -12.01 -17.42
CA GLY A 195 -12.90 -13.36 -17.94
C GLY A 195 -11.50 -13.60 -18.53
N GLU A 196 -10.95 -14.79 -18.36
CA GLU A 196 -9.73 -15.16 -19.07
C GLU A 196 -10.00 -15.21 -20.57
N SER A 197 -9.43 -14.27 -21.31
CA SER A 197 -9.49 -14.28 -22.78
C SER A 197 -8.37 -15.14 -23.34
N SER A 198 -8.73 -16.05 -24.24
CA SER A 198 -7.74 -16.87 -24.92
C SER A 198 -6.99 -16.05 -25.96
N SER A 199 -5.66 -16.09 -25.92
CA SER A 199 -4.81 -15.53 -26.97
C SER A 199 -4.76 -16.41 -28.24
N LEU A 200 -5.41 -17.58 -28.21
CA LEU A 200 -5.35 -18.55 -29.33
C LEU A 200 -5.85 -17.95 -30.64
N THR A 201 -6.92 -17.16 -30.61
CA THR A 201 -7.45 -16.51 -31.82
C THR A 201 -6.46 -15.54 -32.45
N ALA A 202 -5.76 -14.75 -31.63
CA ALA A 202 -4.72 -13.85 -32.09
C ALA A 202 -3.54 -14.63 -32.70
N ILE A 203 -3.05 -15.63 -31.97
CA ILE A 203 -1.95 -16.49 -32.43
C ILE A 203 -2.31 -17.24 -33.75
N VAL A 204 -3.56 -17.72 -33.89
CA VAL A 204 -4.00 -18.38 -35.12
C VAL A 204 -4.01 -17.40 -36.29
N ILE A 205 -4.53 -16.17 -36.09
CA ILE A 205 -4.50 -15.13 -37.13
C ILE A 205 -3.05 -14.82 -37.52
N ASP A 206 -2.16 -14.67 -36.56
CA ASP A 206 -0.75 -14.38 -36.80
C ASP A 206 -0.05 -15.52 -37.56
N LEU A 207 -0.35 -16.79 -37.23
CA LEU A 207 0.19 -17.95 -37.93
C LEU A 207 -0.31 -18.07 -39.39
N LEU A 208 -1.51 -17.55 -39.71
CA LEU A 208 -2.05 -17.55 -41.06
C LEU A 208 -1.27 -16.64 -42.03
N PHE A 209 -0.44 -15.73 -41.53
CA PHE A 209 0.48 -14.96 -42.38
C PHE A 209 1.51 -15.83 -43.10
N ILE A 210 1.92 -16.97 -42.50
CA ILE A 210 2.89 -17.90 -43.10
C ILE A 210 2.35 -18.50 -44.41
N PRO A 211 1.17 -19.19 -44.45
CA PRO A 211 0.61 -19.68 -45.69
C PRO A 211 0.21 -18.56 -46.67
N ALA A 212 -0.18 -17.37 -46.19
CA ALA A 212 -0.47 -16.24 -47.06
C ALA A 212 0.77 -15.76 -47.83
N ILE A 213 1.95 -15.73 -47.18
CA ILE A 213 3.22 -15.40 -47.84
C ILE A 213 3.62 -16.51 -48.83
N LEU A 214 3.47 -17.80 -48.47
CA LEU A 214 3.77 -18.93 -49.35
C LEU A 214 2.88 -18.92 -50.58
N THR A 215 1.58 -18.62 -50.45
CA THR A 215 0.65 -18.50 -51.59
C THR A 215 0.99 -17.30 -52.46
N MET A 216 1.50 -16.20 -51.90
CA MET A 216 1.95 -15.05 -52.69
C MET A 216 3.15 -15.37 -53.55
N ILE A 217 4.06 -16.24 -53.08
CA ILE A 217 5.22 -16.71 -53.87
C ILE A 217 4.78 -17.68 -54.98
N ALA A 218 3.83 -18.59 -54.69
CA ALA A 218 3.38 -19.60 -55.64
C ALA A 218 2.41 -19.02 -56.70
N SER A 219 1.52 -18.11 -56.32
CA SER A 219 0.51 -17.51 -57.20
C SER A 219 0.24 -16.06 -56.75
N PRO A 220 0.99 -15.06 -57.26
CA PRO A 220 0.92 -13.68 -56.81
C PRO A 220 -0.48 -13.05 -56.72
N PRO A 221 -1.41 -13.24 -57.73
CA PRO A 221 -2.73 -12.62 -57.63
C PRO A 221 -3.59 -13.16 -56.49
N PHE A 222 -3.58 -14.49 -56.26
CA PHE A 222 -4.34 -15.13 -55.20
C PHE A 222 -3.69 -14.85 -53.84
N GLY A 223 -2.36 -14.88 -53.77
CA GLY A 223 -1.62 -14.54 -52.56
C GLY A 223 -1.82 -13.09 -52.08
N MET A 224 -1.85 -12.12 -53.04
CA MET A 224 -2.17 -10.72 -52.73
C MET A 224 -3.58 -10.56 -52.17
N LEU A 225 -4.57 -11.20 -52.75
CA LEU A 225 -5.95 -11.15 -52.27
C LEU A 225 -6.07 -11.76 -50.88
N PHE A 226 -5.42 -12.92 -50.66
CA PHE A 226 -5.40 -13.59 -49.35
C PHE A 226 -4.74 -12.74 -48.30
N LEU A 227 -3.57 -12.15 -48.58
CA LEU A 227 -2.83 -11.28 -47.69
C LEU A 227 -3.64 -10.03 -47.32
N PHE A 228 -4.26 -9.37 -48.30
CA PHE A 228 -5.09 -8.19 -48.07
C PHE A 228 -6.31 -8.50 -47.20
N THR A 229 -6.99 -9.63 -47.46
CA THR A 229 -8.11 -10.08 -46.62
C THR A 229 -7.67 -10.39 -45.19
N LEU A 230 -6.53 -11.07 -45.04
CA LEU A 230 -5.98 -11.42 -43.73
C LEU A 230 -5.57 -10.17 -42.92
N ILE A 231 -4.92 -9.19 -43.57
CA ILE A 231 -4.57 -7.90 -42.92
C ILE A 231 -5.85 -7.18 -42.46
N SER A 232 -6.90 -7.17 -43.26
CA SER A 232 -8.17 -6.53 -42.91
C SER A 232 -8.82 -7.19 -41.70
N ILE A 233 -8.85 -8.54 -41.66
CA ILE A 233 -9.35 -9.31 -40.52
C ILE A 233 -8.48 -9.07 -39.28
N ASN A 234 -7.16 -9.05 -39.42
CA ASN A 234 -6.21 -8.80 -38.35
C ASN A 234 -6.44 -7.42 -37.71
N ILE A 235 -6.47 -6.35 -38.52
CA ILE A 235 -6.71 -5.00 -38.04
C ILE A 235 -8.07 -4.89 -37.31
N TYR A 236 -9.13 -5.45 -37.87
CA TYR A 236 -10.45 -5.43 -37.25
C TYR A 236 -10.46 -6.17 -35.91
N SER A 237 -9.89 -7.37 -35.86
CA SER A 237 -9.77 -8.18 -34.64
C SER A 237 -8.97 -7.44 -33.55
N TYR A 238 -7.83 -6.87 -33.95
CA TYR A 238 -6.97 -6.10 -33.07
C TYR A 238 -7.68 -4.89 -32.47
N MET A 239 -8.30 -4.05 -33.30
CA MET A 239 -8.98 -2.82 -32.86
C MET A 239 -10.12 -3.13 -31.90
N LYS A 240 -10.91 -4.16 -32.17
CA LYS A 240 -11.99 -4.60 -31.29
C LYS A 240 -11.45 -5.02 -29.93
N LYS A 241 -10.42 -5.86 -29.89
CA LYS A 241 -9.84 -6.35 -28.63
C LYS A 241 -9.12 -5.24 -27.88
N LYS A 242 -8.45 -4.33 -28.57
CA LYS A 242 -7.76 -3.20 -27.94
C LYS A 242 -8.73 -2.30 -27.19
N GLN A 243 -9.89 -1.99 -27.77
CA GLN A 243 -10.94 -1.22 -27.08
C GLN A 243 -11.46 -1.92 -25.82
N GLU A 244 -11.55 -3.27 -25.85
CA GLU A 244 -11.98 -4.05 -24.68
C GLU A 244 -10.96 -4.02 -23.54
N ILE A 245 -9.64 -4.00 -23.84
CA ILE A 245 -8.58 -4.09 -22.81
C ILE A 245 -8.07 -2.73 -22.33
N GLU A 246 -8.26 -1.65 -23.09
CA GLU A 246 -7.70 -0.32 -22.79
C GLU A 246 -8.07 0.22 -21.38
N PRO A 247 -9.32 0.08 -20.87
CA PRO A 247 -9.70 0.55 -19.54
C PRO A 247 -8.92 -0.14 -18.42
N TYR A 248 -8.44 -1.35 -18.65
CA TYR A 248 -7.75 -2.17 -17.62
C TYR A 248 -6.23 -1.96 -17.58
N LEU A 249 -5.65 -1.26 -18.56
CA LEU A 249 -4.22 -0.99 -18.60
C LEU A 249 -3.76 -0.15 -17.39
N THR A 250 -4.62 0.73 -16.89
CA THR A 250 -4.35 1.53 -15.68
C THR A 250 -4.17 0.65 -14.45
N SER A 251 -4.98 -0.41 -14.30
CA SER A 251 -4.86 -1.36 -13.19
C SER A 251 -3.51 -2.10 -13.22
N PHE A 252 -3.08 -2.55 -14.40
CA PHE A 252 -1.75 -3.16 -14.54
C PHE A 252 -0.61 -2.18 -14.31
N ALA A 253 -0.75 -0.93 -14.74
CA ALA A 253 0.23 0.10 -14.44
C ALA A 253 0.41 0.30 -12.94
N TYR A 254 -0.69 0.22 -12.17
CA TYR A 254 -0.63 0.28 -10.72
C TYR A 254 0.07 -0.94 -10.11
N VAL A 255 -0.28 -2.16 -10.53
CA VAL A 255 0.40 -3.39 -10.07
C VAL A 255 1.90 -3.31 -10.39
N ARG A 256 2.28 -2.90 -11.59
CA ARG A 256 3.67 -2.69 -11.96
C ARG A 256 4.36 -1.70 -11.04
N ARG A 257 3.69 -0.57 -10.72
CA ARG A 257 4.24 0.46 -9.83
C ARG A 257 4.50 -0.08 -8.42
N ILE A 258 3.61 -0.94 -7.88
CA ILE A 258 3.82 -1.62 -6.59
C ILE A 258 5.03 -2.55 -6.67
N LEU A 259 5.19 -3.32 -7.74
CA LEU A 259 6.32 -4.24 -7.91
C LEU A 259 7.66 -3.49 -8.03
N ASP A 260 7.69 -2.41 -8.81
CA ASP A 260 8.90 -1.58 -8.96
C ASP A 260 9.25 -0.88 -7.64
N PHE A 261 8.24 -0.40 -6.90
CA PHE A 261 8.40 0.19 -5.58
C PHE A 261 8.89 -0.83 -4.54
N SER A 262 8.36 -2.04 -4.54
CA SER A 262 8.82 -3.12 -3.66
C SER A 262 10.30 -3.42 -3.87
N LYS A 263 10.76 -3.40 -5.11
CA LYS A 263 12.19 -3.56 -5.44
C LYS A 263 13.02 -2.39 -4.88
N GLN A 264 12.50 -1.18 -4.96
CA GLN A 264 13.15 0.01 -4.38
C GLN A 264 13.26 -0.12 -2.86
N LEU A 265 12.18 -0.51 -2.15
CA LEU A 265 12.19 -0.73 -0.70
C LEU A 265 13.21 -1.79 -0.28
N VAL A 266 13.27 -2.92 -0.98
CA VAL A 266 14.24 -4.00 -0.71
C VAL A 266 15.69 -3.52 -0.85
N SER A 267 15.94 -2.51 -1.67
CA SER A 267 17.28 -1.93 -1.83
C SER A 267 17.66 -0.96 -0.69
N MET A 268 16.71 -0.57 0.17
CA MET A 268 16.95 0.28 1.32
C MET A 268 17.37 -0.57 2.53
N ASP A 269 18.53 -0.26 3.11
CA ASP A 269 19.01 -0.95 4.31
C ASP A 269 18.43 -0.30 5.57
N ILE A 270 17.21 -0.74 5.94
CA ILE A 270 16.51 -0.29 7.15
C ILE A 270 16.46 -1.47 8.12
N PRO A 271 17.27 -1.46 9.18
CA PRO A 271 17.46 -2.62 10.08
C PRO A 271 16.15 -3.12 10.70
N VAL A 272 15.25 -2.22 11.10
CA VAL A 272 13.98 -2.59 11.76
C VAL A 272 12.94 -3.18 10.83
N LEU A 273 13.11 -3.07 9.51
CA LEU A 273 12.22 -3.61 8.47
C LEU A 273 12.87 -4.74 7.66
N LYS A 274 13.99 -5.29 8.12
CA LYS A 274 14.75 -6.32 7.40
C LYS A 274 13.94 -7.57 7.10
N GLU A 275 13.11 -8.01 8.05
CA GLU A 275 12.23 -9.17 7.86
C GLU A 275 11.12 -8.88 6.84
N GLU A 276 10.53 -7.68 6.89
CA GLU A 276 9.54 -7.21 5.93
C GLU A 276 10.15 -7.12 4.52
N TRP A 277 11.35 -6.58 4.40
CA TRP A 277 12.06 -6.48 3.11
C TRP A 277 12.44 -7.83 2.53
N LYS A 278 12.82 -8.80 3.39
CA LYS A 278 13.07 -10.17 2.96
C LYS A 278 11.82 -10.80 2.34
N ARG A 279 10.68 -10.71 3.04
CA ARG A 279 9.39 -11.21 2.53
C ARG A 279 8.96 -10.51 1.25
N LEU A 280 9.11 -9.18 1.21
CA LEU A 280 8.78 -8.39 0.02
C LEU A 280 9.60 -8.83 -1.19
N LYS A 281 10.88 -9.14 -1.00
CA LYS A 281 11.78 -9.68 -2.04
C LYS A 281 11.33 -11.05 -2.54
N GLU A 282 10.91 -11.93 -1.64
CA GLU A 282 10.42 -13.26 -2.00
C GLU A 282 9.12 -13.19 -2.81
N LEU A 283 8.18 -12.34 -2.38
CA LEU A 283 6.92 -12.10 -3.09
C LEU A 283 7.18 -11.49 -4.47
N GLU A 284 8.01 -10.46 -4.55
CA GLU A 284 8.38 -9.78 -5.79
C GLU A 284 9.02 -10.71 -6.81
N GLY A 285 9.83 -11.66 -6.36
CA GLY A 285 10.49 -12.65 -7.21
C GLY A 285 9.51 -13.57 -7.96
N ARG A 286 8.28 -13.73 -7.51
CA ARG A 286 7.24 -14.55 -8.17
C ARG A 286 6.68 -13.90 -9.44
N PHE A 287 6.86 -12.58 -9.62
CA PHE A 287 6.28 -11.79 -10.72
C PHE A 287 7.20 -11.64 -11.95
N GLY A 288 8.18 -12.54 -12.14
CA GLY A 288 9.11 -12.46 -13.28
C GLY A 288 8.41 -12.45 -14.64
N LYS A 289 7.39 -13.31 -14.84
CA LYS A 289 6.61 -13.38 -16.10
C LYS A 289 5.77 -12.11 -16.30
N PHE A 290 5.13 -11.60 -15.24
CA PHE A 290 4.38 -10.34 -15.31
C PHE A 290 5.28 -9.19 -15.79
N ARG A 291 6.47 -9.04 -15.20
CA ARG A 291 7.42 -7.99 -15.60
C ARG A 291 7.87 -8.09 -17.05
N TYR A 292 8.14 -9.31 -17.51
CA TYR A 292 8.51 -9.53 -18.89
C TYR A 292 7.39 -9.11 -19.84
N SER A 293 6.15 -9.54 -19.57
CA SER A 293 4.97 -9.16 -20.34
C SER A 293 4.68 -7.66 -20.25
N ALA A 294 4.83 -7.04 -19.08
CA ALA A 294 4.65 -5.60 -18.92
C ALA A 294 5.71 -4.78 -19.68
N MET A 295 6.95 -5.26 -19.73
CA MET A 295 8.02 -4.61 -20.47
C MET A 295 7.75 -4.63 -22.00
N LEU A 296 7.16 -5.70 -22.52
CA LEU A 296 6.83 -5.83 -23.94
C LEU A 296 5.53 -5.14 -24.31
N GLY A 297 4.45 -5.35 -23.51
CA GLY A 297 3.10 -4.90 -23.85
C GLY A 297 2.75 -3.49 -23.37
N MET A 298 3.41 -2.98 -22.32
CA MET A 298 3.20 -1.63 -21.78
C MET A 298 4.35 -0.70 -22.14
N ARG A 299 4.83 -0.74 -23.36
CA ARG A 299 5.77 0.28 -23.83
C ARG A 299 5.01 1.60 -23.90
N GLY A 300 5.23 2.44 -22.91
CA GLY A 300 4.63 3.76 -22.86
C GLY A 300 5.05 4.56 -24.09
N SER A 301 4.13 5.34 -24.61
CA SER A 301 4.34 6.35 -25.66
C SER A 301 5.30 7.48 -25.21
N SER A 302 6.39 7.14 -24.55
CA SER A 302 7.34 8.12 -24.02
C SER A 302 8.15 8.86 -25.10
N MET A 303 7.98 8.46 -26.38
CA MET A 303 8.52 9.18 -27.55
C MET A 303 7.48 9.19 -28.66
N ALA A 304 6.33 9.81 -28.40
CA ALA A 304 5.32 10.05 -29.45
C ALA A 304 5.96 10.88 -30.57
N GLY A 305 6.20 10.24 -31.73
CA GLY A 305 6.73 10.90 -32.94
C GLY A 305 8.08 10.38 -33.43
N ASP A 306 8.72 9.42 -32.74
CA ASP A 306 9.89 8.75 -33.28
C ASP A 306 9.48 7.72 -34.35
N PRO A 307 10.06 7.75 -35.56
CA PRO A 307 9.75 6.78 -36.64
C PRO A 307 9.88 5.31 -36.18
N LEU A 308 10.81 5.01 -35.27
CA LEU A 308 10.99 3.67 -34.74
C LEU A 308 9.82 3.24 -33.85
N SER A 309 9.26 4.16 -33.05
CA SER A 309 8.09 3.84 -32.22
C SER A 309 6.86 3.54 -33.07
N ILE A 310 6.65 4.29 -34.16
CA ILE A 310 5.57 4.06 -35.12
C ILE A 310 5.71 2.69 -35.77
N LEU A 311 6.92 2.31 -36.20
CA LEU A 311 7.16 0.98 -36.80
C LEU A 311 6.88 -0.14 -35.77
N LEU A 312 7.28 0.04 -34.53
CA LEU A 312 7.01 -0.93 -33.45
C LEU A 312 5.52 -1.04 -33.13
N ASP A 313 4.76 0.05 -33.21
CA ASP A 313 3.29 0.03 -33.04
C ASP A 313 2.62 -0.77 -34.16
N TYR A 314 3.09 -0.65 -35.40
CA TYR A 314 2.60 -1.49 -36.50
C TYR A 314 2.96 -2.97 -36.31
N VAL A 315 4.16 -3.28 -35.82
CA VAL A 315 4.56 -4.65 -35.48
C VAL A 315 3.71 -5.22 -34.35
N ASN A 316 3.46 -4.43 -33.33
CA ASN A 316 2.59 -4.81 -32.19
C ASN A 316 1.16 -5.09 -32.67
N MET A 317 0.62 -4.23 -33.55
CA MET A 317 -0.70 -4.42 -34.15
C MET A 317 -0.76 -5.68 -35.02
N LEU A 318 0.27 -5.93 -35.82
CA LEU A 318 0.33 -7.07 -36.74
C LEU A 318 0.44 -8.41 -36.01
N LEU A 319 1.21 -8.44 -34.88
CA LEU A 319 1.50 -9.66 -34.12
C LEU A 319 0.67 -9.74 -32.82
N HIS A 320 -0.33 -8.90 -32.62
CA HIS A 320 -1.17 -8.85 -31.42
C HIS A 320 -0.38 -8.90 -30.07
N LEU A 321 0.86 -8.39 -30.06
CA LEU A 321 1.78 -8.59 -28.91
C LEU A 321 1.25 -7.97 -27.63
N ASP A 322 0.63 -6.79 -27.69
CA ASP A 322 0.03 -6.11 -26.53
C ASP A 322 -1.15 -6.91 -25.97
N ILE A 323 -1.99 -7.54 -26.81
CA ILE A 323 -3.10 -8.39 -26.38
C ILE A 323 -2.59 -9.68 -25.73
N ILE A 324 -1.56 -10.30 -26.33
CA ILE A 324 -0.93 -11.52 -25.78
C ILE A 324 -0.28 -11.21 -24.42
N CYS A 325 0.44 -10.08 -24.33
CA CYS A 325 1.05 -9.61 -23.08
C CYS A 325 -0.01 -9.29 -22.03
N PHE A 326 -1.11 -8.62 -22.41
CA PHE A 326 -2.25 -8.34 -21.53
C PHE A 326 -2.81 -9.62 -20.91
N ASN A 327 -3.13 -10.62 -21.73
CA ASN A 327 -3.66 -11.90 -21.26
C ASN A 327 -2.65 -12.65 -20.36
N SER A 328 -1.35 -12.53 -20.63
CA SER A 328 -0.30 -13.09 -19.80
C SER A 328 -0.23 -12.37 -18.44
N MET A 329 -0.29 -11.03 -18.43
CA MET A 329 -0.31 -10.23 -17.20
C MET A 329 -1.55 -10.53 -16.36
N LEU A 330 -2.73 -10.61 -16.98
CA LEU A 330 -3.98 -10.93 -16.29
C LEU A 330 -3.90 -12.27 -15.58
N ARG A 331 -3.39 -13.29 -16.25
CA ARG A 331 -3.22 -14.64 -15.69
C ARG A 331 -2.25 -14.64 -14.51
N GLU A 332 -1.14 -13.92 -14.61
CA GLU A 332 -0.15 -13.82 -13.52
C GLU A 332 -0.71 -13.04 -12.33
N VAL A 333 -1.45 -11.93 -12.55
CA VAL A 333 -2.09 -11.18 -11.48
C VAL A 333 -3.12 -12.05 -10.76
N LYS A 334 -4.04 -12.71 -11.49
CA LYS A 334 -5.04 -13.59 -10.89
C LYS A 334 -4.43 -14.73 -10.08
N LYS A 335 -3.37 -15.34 -10.58
CA LYS A 335 -2.65 -16.40 -9.89
C LYS A 335 -2.00 -15.93 -8.59
N HIS A 336 -1.55 -14.69 -8.53
CA HIS A 336 -0.78 -14.12 -7.43
C HIS A 336 -1.51 -12.97 -6.70
N MET A 337 -2.86 -12.95 -6.74
CA MET A 337 -3.67 -11.89 -6.11
C MET A 337 -3.36 -11.75 -4.62
N THR A 338 -3.27 -12.86 -3.90
CA THR A 338 -2.91 -12.89 -2.47
C THR A 338 -1.48 -12.42 -2.20
N ASP A 339 -0.57 -12.62 -3.14
CA ASP A 339 0.81 -12.13 -3.00
C ASP A 339 0.84 -10.60 -3.17
N ILE A 340 0.05 -10.04 -4.09
CA ILE A 340 -0.11 -8.59 -4.26
C ILE A 340 -0.71 -7.98 -2.98
N ASP A 341 -1.76 -8.58 -2.44
CA ASP A 341 -2.38 -8.16 -1.19
C ASP A 341 -1.37 -8.12 -0.02
N ARG A 342 -0.57 -9.15 0.14
CA ARG A 342 0.53 -9.19 1.13
C ARG A 342 1.55 -8.09 0.90
N MET A 343 1.92 -7.79 -0.36
CA MET A 343 2.84 -6.70 -0.67
C MET A 343 2.26 -5.34 -0.28
N ILE A 344 0.98 -5.10 -0.57
CA ILE A 344 0.26 -3.88 -0.17
C ILE A 344 0.24 -3.77 1.36
N THR A 345 -0.07 -4.86 2.06
CA THR A 345 -0.09 -4.93 3.52
C THR A 345 1.27 -4.58 4.13
N ILE A 346 2.36 -5.18 3.65
CA ILE A 346 3.71 -4.91 4.14
C ILE A 346 4.09 -3.45 3.89
N THR A 347 3.80 -2.94 2.69
CA THR A 347 4.08 -1.57 2.28
C THR A 347 3.30 -0.57 3.11
N GLY A 348 1.98 -0.74 3.23
CA GLY A 348 1.11 0.15 4.00
C GLY A 348 1.48 0.19 5.49
N ARG A 349 1.76 -0.98 6.07
CA ARG A 349 2.18 -1.09 7.48
C ARG A 349 3.51 -0.38 7.74
N ALA A 350 4.47 -0.51 6.85
CA ALA A 350 5.76 0.18 6.99
C ALA A 350 5.61 1.71 6.97
N GLU A 351 4.72 2.23 6.14
CA GLU A 351 4.43 3.66 6.10
C GLU A 351 3.67 4.13 7.36
N CYS A 352 2.79 3.30 7.91
CA CYS A 352 2.06 3.62 9.15
C CYS A 352 2.97 3.80 10.36
N TYR A 353 4.08 3.08 10.47
CA TYR A 353 5.04 3.30 11.56
C TYR A 353 5.59 4.73 11.54
N ILE A 354 5.86 5.28 10.37
CA ILE A 354 6.30 6.66 10.20
C ILE A 354 5.16 7.64 10.50
N ALA A 355 3.95 7.36 10.02
CA ALA A 355 2.78 8.19 10.26
C ALA A 355 2.47 8.31 11.77
N ILE A 356 2.53 7.19 12.50
CA ILE A 356 2.34 7.16 13.95
C ILE A 356 3.46 7.92 14.66
N SER A 357 4.71 7.75 14.24
CA SER A 357 5.85 8.51 14.80
C SER A 357 5.64 10.02 14.62
N SER A 358 5.19 10.46 13.43
CA SER A 358 4.86 11.86 13.16
C SER A 358 3.67 12.37 13.98
N TYR A 359 2.62 11.54 14.11
CA TYR A 359 1.48 11.87 14.96
C TYR A 359 1.88 12.05 16.43
N ARG A 360 2.70 11.16 17.00
CA ARG A 360 3.23 11.28 18.36
C ARG A 360 3.98 12.60 18.56
N ALA A 361 4.80 12.98 17.58
CA ALA A 361 5.53 14.26 17.61
C ALA A 361 4.60 15.48 17.55
N SER A 362 3.38 15.35 17.00
CA SER A 362 2.38 16.41 16.97
C SER A 362 1.56 16.57 18.27
N LEU A 363 1.68 15.64 19.22
CA LEU A 363 0.96 15.68 20.48
C LEU A 363 1.71 16.54 21.52
N HIS A 364 1.49 17.84 21.49
CA HIS A 364 2.23 18.82 22.33
C HIS A 364 1.99 18.66 23.83
N GLN A 365 0.84 18.10 24.24
CA GLN A 365 0.54 17.85 25.66
C GLN A 365 1.12 16.53 26.21
N GLY A 366 1.87 15.80 25.38
CA GLY A 366 2.49 14.53 25.73
C GLY A 366 1.65 13.31 25.34
N TRP A 367 2.30 12.17 25.35
CA TRP A 367 1.69 10.88 25.07
C TRP A 367 2.43 9.78 25.81
N CYS A 368 1.80 8.61 25.98
CA CYS A 368 2.47 7.43 26.54
C CYS A 368 2.23 6.18 25.71
N VAL A 369 3.11 5.19 25.89
CA VAL A 369 2.92 3.83 25.42
C VAL A 369 2.03 3.09 26.42
N PRO A 370 0.94 2.44 26.01
CA PRO A 370 0.07 1.72 26.92
C PRO A 370 0.74 0.48 27.48
N CYS A 371 0.47 0.20 28.76
CA CYS A 371 0.83 -1.03 29.43
C CYS A 371 -0.41 -1.94 29.49
N PHE A 372 -0.38 -3.07 28.77
CA PHE A 372 -1.45 -4.05 28.83
C PHE A 372 -1.11 -5.14 29.84
N GLU A 373 -2.06 -5.45 30.73
CA GLU A 373 -1.89 -6.53 31.70
C GLU A 373 -1.91 -7.89 31.02
N THR A 374 -0.82 -8.63 31.18
CA THR A 374 -0.67 -10.00 30.62
C THR A 374 -1.27 -11.07 31.54
N ASN A 375 -1.53 -10.74 32.79
CA ASN A 375 -2.03 -11.70 33.76
C ASN A 375 -3.55 -11.78 33.71
N GLY A 376 -4.05 -12.72 32.92
CA GLY A 376 -5.47 -13.06 32.89
C GLY A 376 -6.01 -13.44 34.26
N ARG A 377 -6.57 -12.50 34.97
CA ARG A 377 -7.58 -12.79 35.98
C ARG A 377 -8.86 -13.14 35.21
N MET A 378 -8.99 -14.43 34.85
CA MET A 378 -10.26 -14.94 34.35
C MET A 378 -11.33 -14.68 35.41
N GLY A 379 -12.24 -13.74 35.15
CA GLY A 379 -13.40 -13.47 36.01
C GLY A 379 -13.36 -12.19 36.85
N ALA A 380 -12.30 -11.38 36.81
CA ALA A 380 -12.32 -10.04 37.40
C ALA A 380 -12.82 -9.01 36.36
N CYS A 381 -13.59 -8.00 36.81
CA CYS A 381 -13.90 -6.81 36.01
C CYS A 381 -12.60 -6.23 35.43
N GLY A 382 -12.64 -5.85 34.14
CA GLY A 382 -11.47 -5.28 33.48
C GLY A 382 -10.97 -4.03 34.22
N HIS A 383 -9.64 -3.88 34.31
CA HIS A 383 -9.01 -2.73 34.96
C HIS A 383 -8.55 -1.73 33.90
N LEU A 384 -8.86 -0.43 34.10
CA LEU A 384 -8.39 0.66 33.25
C LEU A 384 -7.96 1.83 34.13
N GLU A 385 -6.69 2.17 34.11
CA GLU A 385 -6.15 3.36 34.77
C GLU A 385 -5.53 4.31 33.74
N LEU A 386 -5.99 5.56 33.72
CA LEU A 386 -5.48 6.64 32.89
C LEU A 386 -5.15 7.84 33.78
N LYS A 387 -3.96 8.39 33.61
CA LYS A 387 -3.56 9.65 34.28
C LYS A 387 -3.20 10.70 33.22
N GLY A 388 -3.60 11.93 33.48
CA GLY A 388 -3.37 13.03 32.57
C GLY A 388 -4.02 12.84 31.20
N LEU A 389 -5.13 12.10 31.14
CA LEU A 389 -5.90 11.84 29.93
C LEU A 389 -6.44 13.13 29.32
N TYR A 390 -6.32 13.30 28.03
CA TYR A 390 -6.95 14.38 27.28
C TYR A 390 -7.47 13.91 25.92
N HIS A 391 -8.36 14.70 25.32
CA HIS A 391 -8.89 14.40 23.99
C HIS A 391 -7.92 14.92 22.92
N PRO A 392 -7.34 14.07 22.06
CA PRO A 392 -6.25 14.44 21.16
C PRO A 392 -6.62 15.47 20.07
N LEU A 393 -7.91 15.72 19.83
CA LEU A 393 -8.36 16.76 18.88
C LEU A 393 -8.47 18.16 19.52
N LEU A 394 -8.37 18.29 20.83
CA LEU A 394 -8.42 19.58 21.54
C LEU A 394 -7.00 20.12 21.70
N GLU A 395 -6.77 21.38 21.34
CA GLU A 395 -5.46 22.04 21.43
C GLU A 395 -5.06 22.30 22.90
N ASP A 396 -5.99 22.86 23.70
CA ASP A 396 -5.78 23.20 25.11
C ASP A 396 -6.68 22.33 26.01
N ALA A 397 -6.55 21.00 25.87
CA ALA A 397 -7.38 20.07 26.63
C ALA A 397 -6.99 20.05 28.11
N VAL A 398 -8.00 20.05 28.99
CA VAL A 398 -7.78 19.83 30.43
C VAL A 398 -7.51 18.34 30.64
N LYS A 399 -6.38 18.04 31.28
CA LYS A 399 -6.01 16.67 31.66
C LYS A 399 -6.87 16.17 32.82
N ASN A 400 -7.29 14.92 32.73
CA ASN A 400 -8.12 14.25 33.72
C ASN A 400 -7.55 12.87 34.05
N ASP A 401 -7.87 12.36 35.22
CA ASP A 401 -7.52 11.02 35.67
C ASP A 401 -8.78 10.16 35.80
N ILE A 402 -8.67 8.88 35.50
CA ILE A 402 -9.73 7.91 35.74
C ILE A 402 -9.13 6.55 36.09
N CYS A 403 -9.74 5.89 37.08
CA CYS A 403 -9.50 4.48 37.37
C CYS A 403 -10.83 3.76 37.37
N VAL A 404 -10.95 2.71 36.53
CA VAL A 404 -12.16 1.91 36.35
C VAL A 404 -11.86 0.47 36.76
N GLU A 405 -12.51 0.02 37.82
CA GLU A 405 -12.48 -1.38 38.25
C GLU A 405 -13.85 -2.05 38.06
N GLN A 406 -14.89 -1.23 37.86
CA GLN A 406 -16.30 -1.64 37.74
C GLN A 406 -17.03 -0.69 36.79
N GLY A 407 -18.36 -0.83 36.65
CA GLY A 407 -19.18 0.12 35.92
C GLY A 407 -19.08 1.53 36.50
N VAL A 408 -18.95 2.56 35.64
CA VAL A 408 -18.85 3.97 36.02
C VAL A 408 -20.09 4.72 35.55
N LEU A 409 -20.73 5.45 36.47
CA LEU A 409 -21.79 6.39 36.16
C LEU A 409 -21.25 7.82 36.20
N LEU A 410 -21.14 8.48 35.04
CA LEU A 410 -20.70 9.87 34.96
C LEU A 410 -21.91 10.81 35.01
N THR A 411 -21.96 11.68 36.01
CA THR A 411 -23.01 12.68 36.20
C THR A 411 -22.43 14.11 36.18
N GLY A 412 -23.25 15.07 35.87
CA GLY A 412 -22.86 16.49 35.87
C GLY A 412 -23.88 17.35 35.08
N SER A 413 -23.77 18.66 35.15
CA SER A 413 -24.59 19.61 34.43
C SER A 413 -24.41 19.51 32.90
N ASN A 414 -25.37 20.04 32.13
CA ASN A 414 -25.19 20.18 30.69
C ASN A 414 -23.98 21.10 30.40
N ALA A 415 -23.27 20.84 29.32
CA ALA A 415 -22.03 21.55 28.94
C ALA A 415 -20.84 21.43 29.94
N SER A 416 -20.87 20.47 30.87
CA SER A 416 -19.75 20.22 31.81
C SER A 416 -18.60 19.40 31.22
N GLY A 417 -18.64 19.06 29.92
CA GLY A 417 -17.61 18.26 29.26
C GLY A 417 -17.75 16.74 29.41
N LYS A 418 -18.89 16.22 29.93
CA LYS A 418 -19.12 14.76 30.10
C LYS A 418 -18.90 13.95 28.83
N SER A 419 -19.53 14.36 27.73
CA SER A 419 -19.43 13.66 26.43
C SER A 419 -18.00 13.71 25.88
N THR A 420 -17.32 14.85 26.06
CA THR A 420 -15.91 15.01 25.65
C THR A 420 -14.99 14.10 26.45
N PHE A 421 -15.24 13.99 27.78
CA PHE A 421 -14.49 13.09 28.64
C PHE A 421 -14.70 11.62 28.29
N LEU A 422 -15.96 11.20 28.07
CA LEU A 422 -16.26 9.83 27.64
C LEU A 422 -15.61 9.49 26.29
N LYS A 423 -15.70 10.43 25.32
CA LYS A 423 -15.00 10.28 24.03
C LYS A 423 -13.47 10.20 24.24
N ALA A 424 -12.89 11.01 25.11
CA ALA A 424 -11.45 10.97 25.40
C ALA A 424 -11.03 9.60 25.93
N VAL A 425 -11.78 9.01 26.87
CA VAL A 425 -11.51 7.66 27.40
C VAL A 425 -11.58 6.61 26.30
N ALA A 426 -12.68 6.58 25.52
CA ALA A 426 -12.88 5.59 24.47
C ALA A 426 -11.86 5.72 23.33
N VAL A 427 -11.57 6.96 22.89
CA VAL A 427 -10.55 7.23 21.86
C VAL A 427 -9.17 6.76 22.31
N ASN A 428 -8.76 7.08 23.56
CA ASN A 428 -7.46 6.65 24.05
C ASN A 428 -7.36 5.13 24.24
N ALA A 429 -8.44 4.47 24.68
CA ALA A 429 -8.49 3.03 24.75
C ALA A 429 -8.40 2.39 23.33
N LEU A 430 -8.98 3.03 22.33
CA LEU A 430 -8.87 2.59 20.92
C LEU A 430 -7.46 2.80 20.37
N LEU A 431 -6.88 3.98 20.55
CA LEU A 431 -5.53 4.29 20.10
C LEU A 431 -4.47 3.42 20.78
N ALA A 432 -4.67 3.09 22.07
CA ALA A 432 -3.83 2.15 22.79
C ALA A 432 -3.76 0.80 22.06
N GLN A 433 -4.90 0.27 21.63
CA GLN A 433 -5.03 -1.07 21.05
C GLN A 433 -4.76 -1.11 19.54
N THR A 434 -4.73 0.03 18.86
CA THR A 434 -4.55 0.11 17.40
C THR A 434 -3.16 0.57 17.01
N ILE A 435 -2.68 1.64 17.64
CA ILE A 435 -1.42 2.30 17.28
C ILE A 435 -0.42 2.39 18.44
N ASN A 436 -0.68 1.66 19.53
CA ASN A 436 0.19 1.62 20.71
C ASN A 436 0.51 3.01 21.28
N THR A 437 -0.46 3.93 21.27
CA THR A 437 -0.27 5.34 21.66
C THR A 437 -1.49 5.85 22.40
N CYS A 438 -1.28 6.57 23.50
CA CYS A 438 -2.33 7.23 24.25
C CYS A 438 -2.01 8.72 24.44
N ALA A 439 -2.99 9.60 24.25
CA ALA A 439 -2.93 11.01 24.63
C ALA A 439 -3.19 11.13 26.13
N ALA A 440 -2.22 10.69 26.92
CA ALA A 440 -2.22 10.64 28.38
C ALA A 440 -0.79 10.60 28.92
N ASP A 441 -0.60 10.87 30.18
CA ASP A 441 0.69 10.71 30.84
C ASP A 441 0.96 9.25 31.25
N PHE A 442 -0.12 8.48 31.48
CA PHE A 442 -0.05 7.06 31.83
C PHE A 442 -1.31 6.33 31.37
N TYR A 443 -1.14 5.09 30.87
CA TYR A 443 -2.20 4.15 30.54
C TYR A 443 -1.82 2.75 30.99
N GLN A 444 -2.67 2.13 31.81
CA GLN A 444 -2.60 0.72 32.15
C GLN A 444 -4.00 0.11 32.10
N GLY A 445 -4.13 -1.06 31.49
CA GLY A 445 -5.43 -1.71 31.44
C GLY A 445 -5.45 -2.97 30.59
N ASP A 446 -6.63 -3.54 30.48
CA ASP A 446 -6.92 -4.68 29.62
C ASP A 446 -7.18 -4.25 28.17
N ARG A 447 -7.36 -5.22 27.28
CA ARG A 447 -7.85 -4.99 25.93
C ARG A 447 -9.37 -5.13 25.91
N TYR A 448 -10.04 -4.13 25.35
CA TYR A 448 -11.50 -4.02 25.36
C TYR A 448 -12.07 -4.06 23.94
N GLN A 449 -13.24 -4.64 23.80
CA GLN A 449 -14.10 -4.36 22.65
C GLN A 449 -14.80 -3.03 22.91
N ILE A 450 -14.51 -2.03 22.10
CA ILE A 450 -15.05 -0.67 22.25
C ILE A 450 -16.34 -0.57 21.42
N MET A 451 -17.41 -0.18 22.08
CA MET A 451 -18.72 0.03 21.48
C MET A 451 -19.33 1.30 22.09
N THR A 452 -19.96 2.11 21.28
CA THR A 452 -20.66 3.33 21.72
C THR A 452 -22.12 3.33 21.27
N SER A 453 -22.93 4.07 21.99
CA SER A 453 -24.31 4.36 21.64
C SER A 453 -24.59 5.80 22.10
N MET A 454 -23.97 6.77 21.42
CA MET A 454 -24.11 8.20 21.72
C MET A 454 -25.16 8.88 20.83
N ALA A 455 -25.80 8.14 19.92
CA ALA A 455 -26.74 8.65 18.91
C ALA A 455 -28.16 8.85 19.41
N LEU A 456 -28.33 9.32 20.66
CA LEU A 456 -29.50 10.10 21.00
C LEU A 456 -29.16 11.56 20.70
N ARG A 457 -29.07 11.94 19.44
CA ARG A 457 -29.37 13.31 19.04
C ARG A 457 -30.83 13.50 19.39
N ASP A 458 -31.09 14.39 20.35
CA ASP A 458 -32.42 14.97 20.56
C ASP A 458 -32.82 15.66 19.25
N ASP A 459 -33.45 14.95 18.33
CA ASP A 459 -34.29 15.50 17.31
C ASP A 459 -35.59 15.98 18.03
N LEU A 460 -35.42 16.82 19.03
CA LEU A 460 -36.47 17.61 19.65
C LEU A 460 -36.49 19.00 19.01
N GLU A 461 -36.53 19.07 17.69
CA GLU A 461 -37.11 20.18 16.98
C GLU A 461 -38.54 19.79 16.59
N GLY A 462 -39.46 19.95 17.54
CA GLY A 462 -40.87 20.05 17.36
C GLY A 462 -41.30 21.52 17.22
#